data_24bcc5be8ff59d2f6ebab2733d05cadd
#
_entry.id   24bcc5be8ff59d2f6ebab2733d05cadd
#
_cell.length_a   1.000
_cell.length_b   1.000
_cell.length_c   1.000
_cell.angle_alpha   90.00
_cell.angle_beta   90.00
_cell.angle_gamma   90.00
#
_symmetry.space_group_name_H-M   'P 1'
#
loop_
_entity.id
_entity.type
_entity.pdbx_description
1 polymer ?
#
loop_
_entity_poly.entity_id
_entity_poly.type
_entity_poly.pdbx_seq_one_letter_code
_entity_poly.pdbx_strand_id
1 'polypeptide(L)'
;MCVFLVEDEALIREIMAESLRDLGYNVIDVESGRVAVEMMRQPPTRFSILVTDFHMPGDVDGSQVAARLRETHPSIPVIIVSGRPDVIKPSWQTELGYRLLKKPFLPSELATLVKSMIGPPPSR
;
A
#
# COMPACT_ATOMS: atom_id res chain seq x y z
N MET A 1 2.91 -13.92 -3.34
CA MET A 1 2.21 -12.77 -2.74
C MET A 1 2.88 -11.48 -3.19
N CYS A 2 2.14 -10.61 -3.79
CA CYS A 2 2.66 -9.36 -4.33
C CYS A 2 2.10 -8.16 -3.57
N VAL A 3 3.01 -7.35 -3.01
CA VAL A 3 2.67 -6.08 -2.35
C VAL A 3 2.74 -4.97 -3.39
N PHE A 4 1.67 -4.20 -3.51
CA PHE A 4 1.65 -3.00 -4.32
C PHE A 4 1.92 -1.80 -3.42
N LEU A 5 3.06 -1.15 -3.61
CA LEU A 5 3.55 -0.09 -2.75
C LEU A 5 3.57 1.25 -3.51
N VAL A 6 2.87 2.24 -2.98
CA VAL A 6 2.79 3.58 -3.57
C VAL A 6 3.34 4.58 -2.55
N GLU A 7 4.49 5.17 -2.85
CA GLU A 7 5.18 6.12 -1.98
C GLU A 7 5.98 7.10 -2.84
N ASP A 8 5.76 8.39 -2.65
CA ASP A 8 6.40 9.41 -3.48
C ASP A 8 7.86 9.73 -3.10
N GLU A 9 8.24 9.52 -1.84
CA GLU A 9 9.61 9.75 -1.40
C GLU A 9 10.49 8.54 -1.75
N ALA A 10 11.42 8.75 -2.67
CA ALA A 10 12.24 7.67 -3.21
C ALA A 10 12.99 6.87 -2.15
N LEU A 11 13.60 7.55 -1.19
CA LEU A 11 14.38 6.88 -0.14
C LEU A 11 13.49 6.03 0.77
N ILE A 12 12.35 6.58 1.17
CA ILE A 12 11.39 5.85 2.01
C ILE A 12 10.83 4.67 1.24
N ARG A 13 10.48 4.86 -0.03
CA ARG A 13 9.99 3.78 -0.89
C ARG A 13 10.99 2.64 -1.01
N GLU A 14 12.27 2.96 -1.20
CA GLU A 14 13.33 1.95 -1.28
C GLU A 14 13.45 1.16 0.02
N ILE A 15 13.44 1.84 1.15
CA ILE A 15 13.56 1.19 2.47
C ILE A 15 12.37 0.27 2.71
N MET A 16 11.17 0.72 2.42
CA MET A 16 9.96 -0.08 2.57
C MET A 16 9.98 -1.30 1.67
N ALA A 17 10.28 -1.10 0.39
CA ALA A 17 10.30 -2.18 -0.59
C ALA A 17 11.36 -3.23 -0.25
N GLU A 18 12.55 -2.80 0.11
CA GLU A 18 13.66 -3.69 0.48
C GLU A 18 13.31 -4.52 1.71
N SER A 19 12.73 -3.88 2.73
CA SER A 19 12.31 -4.56 3.95
C SER A 19 11.30 -5.68 3.66
N LEU A 20 10.36 -5.44 2.76
CA LEU A 20 9.36 -6.46 2.39
C LEU A 20 9.95 -7.54 1.50
N ARG A 21 10.83 -7.18 0.57
CA ARG A 21 11.52 -8.15 -0.30
C ARG A 21 12.42 -9.07 0.49
N ASP A 22 13.08 -8.55 1.52
CA ASP A 22 13.96 -9.34 2.39
C ASP A 22 13.19 -10.43 3.14
N LEU A 23 11.90 -10.21 3.39
CA LEU A 23 11.03 -11.22 4.00
C LEU A 23 10.54 -12.26 3.00
N GLY A 24 10.70 -12.02 1.71
CA GLY A 24 10.27 -12.95 0.67
C GLY A 24 9.03 -12.52 -0.12
N TYR A 25 8.47 -11.36 0.16
CA TYR A 25 7.36 -10.83 -0.64
C TYR A 25 7.86 -10.29 -1.98
N ASN A 26 7.07 -10.47 -3.03
CA ASN A 26 7.26 -9.69 -4.26
C ASN A 26 6.70 -8.29 -4.02
N VAL A 27 7.38 -7.28 -4.49
CA VAL A 27 6.96 -5.89 -4.32
C VAL A 27 7.01 -5.19 -5.66
N ILE A 28 5.91 -4.57 -6.04
CA ILE A 28 5.86 -3.61 -7.14
C ILE A 28 5.68 -2.25 -6.49
N ASP A 29 6.67 -1.39 -6.64
CA ASP A 29 6.66 -0.07 -6.03
C ASP A 29 6.62 1.02 -7.10
N VAL A 30 5.80 2.04 -6.85
CA VAL A 30 5.63 3.18 -7.74
C VAL A 30 5.67 4.48 -6.94
N GLU A 31 5.99 5.58 -7.64
CA GLU A 31 6.28 6.87 -7.03
C GLU A 31 5.08 7.80 -6.91
N SER A 32 3.94 7.45 -7.50
CA SER A 32 2.78 8.35 -7.46
C SER A 32 1.47 7.61 -7.64
N GLY A 33 0.37 8.28 -7.27
CA GLY A 33 -0.96 7.76 -7.51
C GLY A 33 -1.28 7.62 -8.98
N ARG A 34 -0.81 8.55 -9.80
CA ARG A 34 -0.99 8.49 -11.26
C ARG A 34 -0.33 7.26 -11.86
N VAL A 35 0.93 7.00 -11.51
CA VAL A 35 1.65 5.82 -12.00
C VAL A 35 0.95 4.54 -11.51
N ALA A 36 0.46 4.53 -10.27
CA ALA A 36 -0.28 3.41 -9.74
C ALA A 36 -1.52 3.11 -10.58
N VAL A 37 -2.32 4.12 -10.90
CA VAL A 37 -3.53 3.96 -11.72
C VAL A 37 -3.18 3.48 -13.13
N GLU A 38 -2.12 4.00 -13.73
CA GLU A 38 -1.68 3.54 -15.04
C GLU A 38 -1.25 2.07 -15.01
N MET A 39 -0.56 1.66 -13.96
CA MET A 39 -0.14 0.26 -13.81
C MET A 39 -1.33 -0.67 -13.66
N MET A 40 -2.42 -0.23 -13.06
CA MET A 40 -3.64 -1.02 -12.94
C MET A 40 -4.29 -1.35 -14.29
N ARG A 41 -3.98 -0.59 -15.34
CA ARG A 41 -4.47 -0.83 -16.70
C ARG A 41 -3.68 -1.89 -17.43
N GLN A 42 -2.55 -2.30 -16.90
CA GLN A 42 -1.69 -3.32 -17.52
C GLN A 42 -2.31 -4.71 -17.31
N PRO A 43 -2.09 -5.66 -18.24
CA PRO A 43 -2.64 -7.01 -18.08
C PRO A 43 -2.10 -7.71 -16.85
N PRO A 44 -2.77 -8.79 -16.41
CA PRO A 44 -3.23 -8.87 -15.04
C PRO A 44 -2.10 -9.09 -14.05
N THR A 45 -1.79 -8.08 -13.29
CA THR A 45 -1.02 -8.26 -12.07
C THR A 45 -2.01 -8.45 -10.93
N ARG A 46 -1.87 -9.55 -10.22
CA ARG A 46 -2.67 -9.78 -9.03
C ARG A 46 -1.90 -9.31 -7.81
N PHE A 47 -2.44 -8.31 -7.14
CA PHE A 47 -1.88 -7.82 -5.89
C PHE A 47 -2.55 -8.50 -4.72
N SER A 48 -1.75 -8.77 -3.67
CA SER A 48 -2.24 -9.37 -2.42
C SER A 48 -2.60 -8.32 -1.39
N ILE A 49 -1.96 -7.15 -1.45
CA ILE A 49 -2.17 -6.04 -0.53
C ILE A 49 -1.71 -4.75 -1.19
N LEU A 50 -2.41 -3.66 -0.87
CA LEU A 50 -2.00 -2.31 -1.24
C LEU A 50 -1.45 -1.59 -0.02
N VAL A 51 -0.27 -1.01 -0.15
CA VAL A 51 0.31 -0.09 0.84
C VAL A 51 0.50 1.24 0.14
N THR A 52 -0.23 2.25 0.53
CA THR A 52 -0.18 3.55 -0.15
C THR A 52 -0.07 4.69 0.83
N ASP A 53 0.82 5.63 0.52
CA ASP A 53 0.82 6.93 1.17
C ASP A 53 -0.50 7.64 0.83
N PHE A 54 -1.06 8.37 1.78
CA PHE A 54 -2.26 9.15 1.51
C PHE A 54 -1.92 10.43 0.73
N HIS A 55 -0.97 11.21 1.27
CA HIS A 55 -0.55 12.45 0.65
C HIS A 55 0.52 12.21 -0.40
N MET A 56 0.20 12.53 -1.63
CA MET A 56 1.13 12.45 -2.75
C MET A 56 0.92 13.65 -3.66
N PRO A 57 1.99 14.19 -4.27
CA PRO A 57 1.83 15.27 -5.25
C PRO A 57 1.00 14.81 -6.43
N GLY A 58 0.26 15.75 -7.01
CA GLY A 58 -0.62 15.48 -8.14
C GLY A 58 -2.08 15.36 -7.74
N ASP A 59 -2.89 14.85 -8.65
CA ASP A 59 -4.34 14.82 -8.54
C ASP A 59 -4.90 13.50 -8.02
N VAL A 60 -4.05 12.50 -7.77
CA VAL A 60 -4.47 11.19 -7.28
C VAL A 60 -3.84 10.93 -5.92
N ASP A 61 -4.64 10.91 -4.87
CA ASP A 61 -4.18 10.58 -3.51
C ASP A 61 -4.32 9.08 -3.22
N GLY A 62 -3.86 8.67 -2.03
CA GLY A 62 -3.88 7.25 -1.65
C GLY A 62 -5.29 6.66 -1.55
N SER A 63 -6.28 7.45 -1.15
CA SER A 63 -7.66 6.96 -1.06
C SER A 63 -8.24 6.67 -2.45
N GLN A 64 -7.86 7.48 -3.43
CA GLN A 64 -8.28 7.28 -4.82
C GLN A 64 -7.60 6.06 -5.43
N VAL A 65 -6.33 5.84 -5.12
CA VAL A 65 -5.62 4.61 -5.53
C VAL A 65 -6.32 3.38 -4.97
N ALA A 66 -6.66 3.39 -3.69
CA ALA A 66 -7.34 2.27 -3.05
C ALA A 66 -8.71 2.00 -3.66
N ALA A 67 -9.50 3.05 -3.89
CA ALA A 67 -10.82 2.92 -4.48
C ALA A 67 -10.74 2.34 -5.90
N ARG A 68 -9.78 2.81 -6.70
CA ARG A 68 -9.57 2.30 -8.05
C ARG A 68 -9.16 0.84 -8.06
N LEU A 69 -8.24 0.47 -7.17
CA LEU A 69 -7.77 -0.92 -7.13
C LEU A 69 -8.89 -1.86 -6.70
N ARG A 70 -9.77 -1.43 -5.80
CA ARG A 70 -10.91 -2.25 -5.37
C ARG A 70 -11.97 -2.46 -6.43
N GLU A 71 -11.94 -1.72 -7.52
CA GLU A 71 -12.80 -1.99 -8.67
C GLU A 71 -12.47 -3.34 -9.31
N THR A 72 -11.20 -3.74 -9.31
CA THR A 72 -10.74 -5.03 -9.86
C THR A 72 -10.36 -6.05 -8.80
N HIS A 73 -10.06 -5.57 -7.58
CA HIS A 73 -9.67 -6.39 -6.43
C HIS A 73 -10.56 -6.03 -5.24
N PRO A 74 -11.86 -6.40 -5.26
CA PRO A 74 -12.83 -5.88 -4.26
C PRO A 74 -12.50 -6.18 -2.81
N SER A 75 -11.78 -7.26 -2.54
CA SER A 75 -11.44 -7.68 -1.18
C SER A 75 -9.99 -7.43 -0.79
N ILE A 76 -9.24 -6.69 -1.60
CA ILE A 76 -7.83 -6.49 -1.31
C ILE A 76 -7.64 -5.74 0.01
N PRO A 77 -6.78 -6.23 0.92
CA PRO A 77 -6.39 -5.46 2.09
C PRO A 77 -5.66 -4.18 1.70
N VAL A 78 -5.92 -3.11 2.45
CA VAL A 78 -5.33 -1.80 2.18
C VAL A 78 -4.74 -1.22 3.45
N ILE A 79 -3.49 -0.77 3.37
CA ILE A 79 -2.82 0.02 4.41
C ILE A 79 -2.67 1.44 3.86
N ILE A 80 -3.23 2.42 4.56
CA ILE A 80 -3.04 3.83 4.27
C ILE A 80 -1.97 4.36 5.23
N VAL A 81 -0.93 4.95 4.68
CA VAL A 81 0.18 5.53 5.44
C VAL A 81 0.03 7.04 5.49
N SER A 82 0.05 7.65 6.68
CA SER A 82 -0.11 9.10 6.81
C SER A 82 0.57 9.63 8.06
N GLY A 83 1.16 10.82 7.94
CA GLY A 83 1.65 11.59 9.09
C GLY A 83 0.58 12.50 9.68
N ARG A 84 -0.62 12.53 9.09
CA ARG A 84 -1.72 13.43 9.49
C ARG A 84 -3.00 12.64 9.71
N PRO A 85 -3.16 12.04 10.90
CA PRO A 85 -4.35 11.21 11.15
C PRO A 85 -5.67 11.99 11.12
N ASP A 86 -5.63 13.31 11.26
CA ASP A 86 -6.81 14.18 11.21
C ASP A 86 -7.51 14.19 9.84
N VAL A 87 -6.81 13.84 8.77
CA VAL A 87 -7.39 13.79 7.43
C VAL A 87 -8.02 12.44 7.09
N ILE A 88 -7.85 11.47 7.96
CA ILE A 88 -8.35 10.10 7.75
C ILE A 88 -9.81 10.04 8.17
N LYS A 89 -10.67 9.61 7.26
CA LYS A 89 -12.10 9.47 7.54
C LYS A 89 -12.33 8.19 8.36
N PRO A 90 -13.11 8.26 9.45
CA PRO A 90 -13.43 7.04 10.22
C PRO A 90 -14.04 5.91 9.40
N SER A 91 -14.82 6.25 8.37
CA SER A 91 -15.45 5.27 7.49
C SER A 91 -14.43 4.42 6.72
N TRP A 92 -13.22 4.89 6.53
CA TRP A 92 -12.18 4.11 5.87
C TRP A 92 -11.82 2.87 6.67
N GLN A 93 -11.84 2.96 8.00
CA GLN A 93 -11.59 1.81 8.88
C GLN A 93 -12.85 0.98 9.08
N THR A 94 -13.99 1.62 9.37
CA THR A 94 -15.21 0.91 9.76
C THR A 94 -15.98 0.31 8.59
N GLU A 95 -16.03 1.00 7.46
CA GLU A 95 -16.78 0.55 6.29
C GLU A 95 -15.92 -0.10 5.23
N LEU A 96 -14.73 0.48 4.97
CA LEU A 96 -13.83 -0.02 3.93
C LEU A 96 -12.79 -1.00 4.45
N GLY A 97 -12.62 -1.07 5.76
CA GLY A 97 -11.66 -1.98 6.38
C GLY A 97 -10.20 -1.62 6.15
N TYR A 98 -9.91 -0.37 5.79
CA TYR A 98 -8.53 0.06 5.62
C TYR A 98 -7.82 0.09 6.97
N ARG A 99 -6.56 -0.33 6.99
CA ARG A 99 -5.69 -0.19 8.15
C ARG A 99 -4.83 1.04 7.98
N LEU A 100 -4.57 1.72 9.09
CA LEU A 100 -3.78 2.95 9.08
C LEU A 100 -2.41 2.68 9.70
N LEU A 101 -1.37 3.23 9.08
CA LEU A 101 -0.02 3.21 9.63
C LEU A 101 0.47 4.65 9.72
N LYS A 102 0.72 5.11 10.93
CA LYS A 102 1.11 6.50 11.19
C LYS A 102 2.59 6.70 10.95
N LYS A 103 2.95 7.76 10.23
CA LYS A 103 4.34 8.21 10.10
C LYS A 103 4.76 9.01 11.34
N PRO A 104 6.02 8.91 11.77
CA PRO A 104 7.02 7.97 11.28
C PRO A 104 6.81 6.55 11.82
N PHE A 105 7.24 5.55 11.08
CA PHE A 105 7.18 4.16 11.51
C PHE A 105 8.49 3.45 11.14
N LEU A 106 8.76 2.36 11.84
CA LEU A 106 9.91 1.52 11.52
C LEU A 106 9.54 0.56 10.38
N PRO A 107 10.49 0.20 9.50
CA PRO A 107 10.23 -0.81 8.46
C PRO A 107 9.68 -2.12 9.04
N SER A 108 10.12 -2.51 10.24
CA SER A 108 9.60 -3.70 10.92
C SER A 108 8.13 -3.59 11.30
N GLU A 109 7.65 -2.38 11.59
CA GLU A 109 6.23 -2.17 11.88
C GLU A 109 5.37 -2.40 10.63
N LEU A 110 5.81 -1.90 9.49
CA LEU A 110 5.14 -2.17 8.22
C LEU A 110 5.14 -3.66 7.90
N ALA A 111 6.29 -4.31 8.02
CA ALA A 111 6.43 -5.73 7.74
C ALA A 111 5.52 -6.57 8.64
N THR A 112 5.46 -6.24 9.92
CA THR A 112 4.59 -6.93 10.88
C THR A 112 3.12 -6.77 10.51
N LEU A 113 2.72 -5.56 10.13
CA LEU A 113 1.34 -5.29 9.73
C LEU A 113 0.97 -6.03 8.45
N VAL A 114 1.82 -6.00 7.44
CA VAL A 114 1.60 -6.75 6.20
C VAL A 114 1.43 -8.24 6.49
N LYS A 115 2.35 -8.80 7.28
CA LYS A 115 2.30 -10.21 7.65
C LYS A 115 1.03 -10.56 8.41
N SER A 116 0.55 -9.68 9.27
CA SER A 116 -0.70 -9.90 10.01
C SER A 116 -1.92 -9.91 9.11
N MET A 117 -1.87 -9.19 7.99
CA MET A 117 -3.01 -9.03 7.10
C MET A 117 -3.08 -10.09 6.00
N ILE A 118 -1.94 -10.53 5.47
CA ILE A 118 -1.91 -11.48 4.36
C ILE A 118 -1.10 -12.76 4.66
N GLY A 119 -0.55 -12.86 5.85
CA GLY A 119 0.28 -13.99 6.23
C GLY A 119 1.71 -13.88 5.73
N PRO A 120 2.59 -14.81 6.15
CA PRO A 120 3.97 -14.82 5.68
C PRO A 120 4.03 -15.19 4.20
N PRO A 121 5.08 -14.73 3.48
CA PRO A 121 5.24 -15.14 2.09
C PRO A 121 5.44 -16.66 2.01
N PRO A 122 5.06 -17.27 0.87
CA PRO A 122 5.27 -18.69 0.70
C PRO A 122 6.74 -19.04 0.85
N SER A 123 7.04 -20.12 1.54
CA SER A 123 8.39 -20.64 1.61
C SER A 123 8.82 -21.19 0.24
N ARG A 124 10.07 -21.01 -0.06
CA ARG A 124 10.64 -21.51 -1.30
C ARG A 124 10.91 -23.00 -1.23
#